data_500ba47c6965490c0ff2900ac6857bbc
#
_entry.id   500ba47c6965490c0ff2900ac6857bbc
#
_cell.length_a   1.000
_cell.length_b   1.000
_cell.length_c   1.000
_cell.angle_alpha   90.00
_cell.angle_beta   90.00
_cell.angle_gamma   90.00
#
_symmetry.space_group_name_H-M   'P 1'
#
loop_
_entity.id
_entity.type
_entity.pdbx_description
1 polymer ?
#
loop_
_entity_poly.entity_id
_entity_poly.type
_entity_poly.pdbx_seq_one_letter_code
_entity_poly.pdbx_strand_id
1 'polypeptide(L)'
;NIATNSASASAYIIFDYLYEIYGSCDVFTTSLGFTSPVYAALSFGHNIIFVDVDNELQFDIQDYKKKKHLKMNDISVMMPVLYGGVSNIKGFDNFYKSREKEEIIVVDSAHCVTPTIMCDFIFFSFHPYKPICTSDGGMISTNDSLANEYMRNYRNFGRVSLGDTYDIVQRGFKFYMNNLNATIGLTQLDSYREKLDIRIKNYNKLGDKYNLLKHDINSSYYFATTLTSDANSIIKKTGLSRHYPMLHKTQFYEN
;
A
#
# COMPACT_ATOMS: atom_id res chain seq x y z
N ASN A 1 -6.58 1.28 14.29
CA ASN A 1 -5.83 2.19 13.41
C ASN A 1 -4.63 2.77 14.14
N ILE A 2 -3.50 2.90 13.44
CA ILE A 2 -2.22 3.37 14.00
C ILE A 2 -1.66 4.45 13.05
N ALA A 3 -1.70 5.73 13.45
CA ALA A 3 -1.10 6.81 12.67
C ALA A 3 0.44 6.75 12.74
N THR A 4 1.10 6.91 11.60
CA THR A 4 2.56 6.87 11.45
C THR A 4 3.05 8.12 10.72
N ASN A 5 4.36 8.34 10.70
CA ASN A 5 4.95 9.49 10.01
C ASN A 5 5.07 9.30 8.49
N SER A 6 4.84 8.10 7.96
CA SER A 6 4.84 7.80 6.52
C SER A 6 4.27 6.42 6.22
N ALA A 7 3.84 6.18 4.97
CA ALA A 7 3.49 4.83 4.51
C ALA A 7 4.69 3.87 4.55
N SER A 8 5.90 4.37 4.33
CA SER A 8 7.13 3.57 4.43
C SER A 8 7.34 3.06 5.86
N ALA A 9 7.12 3.91 6.88
CA ALA A 9 7.15 3.49 8.27
C ALA A 9 6.02 2.50 8.59
N SER A 10 4.83 2.70 8.02
CA SER A 10 3.72 1.75 8.17
C SER A 10 4.08 0.35 7.64
N ALA A 11 4.59 0.27 6.42
CA ALA A 11 5.03 -0.99 5.83
C ALA A 11 6.17 -1.63 6.65
N TYR A 12 7.15 -0.83 7.07
CA TYR A 12 8.27 -1.29 7.91
C TYR A 12 7.79 -1.93 9.21
N ILE A 13 6.85 -1.31 9.92
CA ILE A 13 6.28 -1.84 11.17
C ILE A 13 5.51 -3.15 10.91
N ILE A 14 4.74 -3.23 9.81
CA ILE A 14 4.00 -4.45 9.47
C ILE A 14 4.97 -5.61 9.21
N PHE A 15 6.01 -5.41 8.39
CA PHE A 15 6.97 -6.46 8.07
C PHE A 15 7.86 -6.84 9.25
N ASP A 16 8.19 -5.90 10.13
CA ASP A 16 8.83 -6.21 11.40
C ASP A 16 7.95 -7.14 12.27
N TYR A 17 6.67 -6.81 12.41
CA TYR A 17 5.72 -7.65 13.15
C TYR A 17 5.60 -9.06 12.56
N LEU A 18 5.48 -9.16 11.24
CA LEU A 18 5.41 -10.47 10.58
C LEU A 18 6.68 -11.29 10.79
N TYR A 19 7.84 -10.64 10.76
CA TYR A 19 9.11 -11.30 11.06
C TYR A 19 9.20 -11.80 12.51
N GLU A 20 8.76 -11.00 13.48
CA GLU A 20 8.75 -11.40 14.91
C GLU A 20 7.85 -12.59 15.18
N ILE A 21 6.72 -12.72 14.47
CA ILE A 21 5.75 -13.81 14.68
C ILE A 21 6.09 -15.06 13.88
N TYR A 22 6.56 -14.90 12.64
CA TYR A 22 6.67 -16.00 11.67
C TYR A 22 8.09 -16.22 11.12
N GLY A 23 9.04 -15.34 11.46
CA GLY A 23 10.33 -15.31 10.80
C GLY A 23 10.24 -14.77 9.36
N SER A 24 11.13 -15.23 8.51
CA SER A 24 11.10 -14.84 7.09
C SER A 24 9.84 -15.38 6.40
N CYS A 25 9.22 -14.54 5.56
CA CYS A 25 8.03 -14.88 4.76
C CYS A 25 8.33 -14.67 3.26
N ASP A 26 7.52 -15.28 2.38
CA ASP A 26 7.52 -14.99 0.96
C ASP A 26 6.48 -13.91 0.64
N VAL A 27 6.93 -12.76 0.17
CA VAL A 27 6.07 -11.61 -0.14
C VAL A 27 5.81 -11.54 -1.64
N PHE A 28 4.58 -11.85 -2.02
CA PHE A 28 4.09 -11.78 -3.38
C PHE A 28 3.50 -10.39 -3.63
N THR A 29 4.11 -9.61 -4.51
CA THR A 29 3.67 -8.25 -4.84
C THR A 29 3.85 -7.92 -6.31
N THR A 30 3.22 -6.86 -6.77
CA THR A 30 3.39 -6.43 -8.17
C THR A 30 4.66 -5.61 -8.33
N SER A 31 5.31 -5.77 -9.49
CA SER A 31 6.44 -4.92 -9.88
C SER A 31 6.00 -3.49 -10.23
N LEU A 32 4.71 -3.26 -10.44
CA LEU A 32 4.12 -1.96 -10.66
C LEU A 32 3.69 -1.35 -9.32
N GLY A 33 4.55 -0.54 -8.72
CA GLY A 33 4.30 0.07 -7.43
C GLY A 33 5.48 0.92 -6.96
N PHE A 34 5.34 1.50 -5.78
CA PHE A 34 6.44 2.24 -5.16
C PHE A 34 7.37 1.28 -4.42
N THR A 35 8.66 1.60 -4.42
CA THR A 35 9.71 0.69 -3.92
C THR A 35 9.73 0.50 -2.40
N SER A 36 9.26 1.50 -1.61
CA SER A 36 9.47 1.48 -0.16
C SER A 36 8.82 0.31 0.58
N PRO A 37 7.61 -0.21 0.22
CA PRO A 37 7.07 -1.40 0.89
C PRO A 37 7.90 -2.66 0.63
N VAL A 38 8.47 -2.79 -0.58
CA VAL A 38 9.35 -3.89 -0.92
C VAL A 38 10.67 -3.81 -0.15
N TYR A 39 11.26 -2.62 -0.03
CA TYR A 39 12.44 -2.41 0.81
C TYR A 39 12.17 -2.69 2.29
N ALA A 40 10.99 -2.33 2.78
CA ALA A 40 10.59 -2.65 4.14
C ALA A 40 10.61 -4.16 4.39
N ALA A 41 10.05 -4.96 3.48
CA ALA A 41 10.07 -6.41 3.56
C ALA A 41 11.51 -6.97 3.50
N LEU A 42 12.30 -6.53 2.52
CA LEU A 42 13.70 -6.95 2.36
C LEU A 42 14.56 -6.63 3.59
N SER A 43 14.28 -5.54 4.32
CA SER A 43 15.02 -5.13 5.52
C SER A 43 14.93 -6.15 6.66
N PHE A 44 13.92 -7.02 6.64
CA PHE A 44 13.74 -8.11 7.61
C PHE A 44 14.04 -9.48 7.02
N GLY A 45 14.64 -9.55 5.83
CA GLY A 45 15.01 -10.82 5.20
C GLY A 45 13.82 -11.59 4.62
N HIS A 46 12.66 -10.94 4.42
CA HIS A 46 11.58 -11.55 3.65
C HIS A 46 12.00 -11.70 2.19
N ASN A 47 11.56 -12.77 1.55
CA ASN A 47 11.81 -13.02 0.14
C ASN A 47 10.74 -12.33 -0.73
N ILE A 48 11.13 -11.70 -1.83
CA ILE A 48 10.21 -11.02 -2.73
C ILE A 48 9.98 -11.83 -4.00
N ILE A 49 8.71 -12.11 -4.29
CA ILE A 49 8.28 -12.79 -5.52
C ILE A 49 7.35 -11.85 -6.28
N PHE A 50 7.79 -11.39 -7.45
CA PHE A 50 6.96 -10.52 -8.27
C PHE A 50 5.87 -11.28 -8.98
N VAL A 51 4.63 -10.81 -8.80
CA VAL A 51 3.41 -11.24 -9.48
C VAL A 51 3.08 -10.24 -10.59
N ASP A 52 2.54 -10.73 -11.68
CA ASP A 52 2.10 -9.86 -12.79
C ASP A 52 0.83 -9.08 -12.42
N VAL A 53 0.48 -8.12 -13.25
CA VAL A 53 -0.76 -7.37 -13.13
C VAL A 53 -1.76 -7.85 -14.18
N ASP A 54 -3.06 -7.76 -13.85
CA ASP A 54 -4.13 -8.00 -14.79
C ASP A 54 -4.30 -6.84 -15.81
N ASN A 55 -5.30 -6.93 -16.68
CA ASN A 55 -5.59 -5.91 -17.69
C ASN A 55 -6.04 -4.56 -17.11
N GLU A 56 -6.35 -4.51 -15.80
CA GLU A 56 -6.70 -3.30 -15.06
C GLU A 56 -5.53 -2.80 -14.20
N LEU A 57 -4.31 -3.34 -14.42
CA LEU A 57 -3.07 -3.05 -13.68
C LEU A 57 -3.18 -3.35 -12.18
N GLN A 58 -4.03 -4.31 -11.80
CA GLN A 58 -4.16 -4.78 -10.43
C GLN A 58 -3.45 -6.12 -10.25
N PHE A 59 -3.21 -6.52 -9.00
CA PHE A 59 -2.58 -7.79 -8.64
C PHE A 59 -3.31 -8.98 -9.29
N ASP A 60 -2.62 -9.78 -10.11
CA ASP A 60 -3.18 -10.95 -10.78
C ASP A 60 -3.17 -12.17 -9.85
N ILE A 61 -4.34 -12.51 -9.31
CA ILE A 61 -4.53 -13.68 -8.45
C ILE A 61 -4.19 -14.99 -9.20
N GLN A 62 -4.39 -15.06 -10.52
CA GLN A 62 -4.09 -16.28 -11.28
C GLN A 62 -2.57 -16.46 -11.45
N ASP A 63 -1.83 -15.37 -11.66
CA ASP A 63 -0.38 -15.41 -11.71
C ASP A 63 0.22 -15.74 -10.33
N TYR A 64 -0.34 -15.18 -9.24
CA TYR A 64 0.02 -15.60 -7.88
C TYR A 64 -0.12 -17.11 -7.69
N LYS A 65 -1.28 -17.69 -8.05
CA LYS A 65 -1.51 -19.14 -7.93
C LYS A 65 -0.51 -19.97 -8.72
N LYS A 66 -0.11 -19.51 -9.91
CA LYS A 66 0.93 -20.16 -10.72
C LYS A 66 2.30 -20.07 -10.07
N LYS A 67 2.62 -18.97 -9.40
CA LYS A 67 3.93 -18.71 -8.78
C LYS A 67 4.05 -19.20 -7.33
N LYS A 68 2.96 -19.64 -6.71
CA LYS A 68 2.95 -20.13 -5.33
C LYS A 68 3.97 -21.25 -5.07
N HIS A 69 4.33 -22.04 -6.09
CA HIS A 69 5.36 -23.08 -5.98
C HIS A 69 6.79 -22.52 -5.80
N LEU A 70 7.03 -21.23 -6.04
CA LEU A 70 8.31 -20.56 -5.85
C LEU A 70 8.59 -20.17 -4.40
N LYS A 71 7.62 -20.36 -3.49
CA LYS A 71 7.78 -20.04 -2.07
C LYS A 71 8.90 -20.89 -1.45
N MET A 72 9.65 -20.24 -0.55
CA MET A 72 10.75 -20.85 0.21
C MET A 72 10.43 -20.92 1.71
N ASN A 73 9.42 -20.19 2.16
CA ASN A 73 9.01 -20.09 3.56
C ASN A 73 7.60 -20.65 3.76
N ASP A 74 7.23 -20.96 4.99
CA ASP A 74 5.90 -21.52 5.30
C ASP A 74 4.79 -20.49 5.08
N ILE A 75 5.06 -19.21 5.41
CA ILE A 75 4.09 -18.11 5.31
C ILE A 75 4.25 -17.37 3.99
N SER A 76 3.13 -17.18 3.32
CA SER A 76 2.99 -16.35 2.12
C SER A 76 2.26 -15.05 2.46
N VAL A 77 2.87 -13.92 2.15
CA VAL A 77 2.26 -12.59 2.28
C VAL A 77 1.89 -12.07 0.90
N MET A 78 0.60 -11.92 0.62
CA MET A 78 0.17 -11.21 -0.58
C MET A 78 0.10 -9.72 -0.27
N MET A 79 0.88 -8.92 -1.02
CA MET A 79 0.87 -7.46 -0.91
C MET A 79 0.38 -6.82 -2.21
N PRO A 80 -0.95 -6.81 -2.47
CA PRO A 80 -1.52 -6.08 -3.59
C PRO A 80 -1.41 -4.57 -3.37
N VAL A 81 -1.15 -3.84 -4.46
CA VAL A 81 -1.19 -2.38 -4.52
C VAL A 81 -2.52 -1.96 -5.14
N LEU A 82 -3.30 -1.12 -4.47
CA LEU A 82 -4.51 -0.51 -5.06
C LEU A 82 -4.11 0.59 -6.05
N TYR A 83 -3.48 0.15 -7.16
CA TYR A 83 -2.86 1.04 -8.13
C TYR A 83 -3.88 1.99 -8.77
N GLY A 84 -3.48 3.25 -8.93
CA GLY A 84 -4.35 4.29 -9.48
C GLY A 84 -5.44 4.79 -8.55
N GLY A 85 -5.62 4.17 -7.38
CA GLY A 85 -6.61 4.54 -6.38
C GLY A 85 -7.94 3.79 -6.52
N VAL A 86 -7.93 2.59 -7.09
CA VAL A 86 -9.10 1.67 -7.04
C VAL A 86 -9.38 1.27 -5.59
N SER A 87 -10.63 0.95 -5.27
CA SER A 87 -11.00 0.59 -3.89
C SER A 87 -10.94 -0.91 -3.62
N ASN A 88 -10.98 -1.73 -4.66
CA ASN A 88 -10.95 -3.19 -4.57
C ASN A 88 -10.32 -3.79 -5.83
N ILE A 89 -9.94 -5.06 -5.74
CA ILE A 89 -9.43 -5.87 -6.84
C ILE A 89 -10.45 -6.97 -7.14
N LYS A 90 -10.81 -7.11 -8.40
CA LYS A 90 -11.85 -8.08 -8.83
C LYS A 90 -11.53 -9.51 -8.37
N GLY A 91 -12.46 -10.11 -7.67
CA GLY A 91 -12.34 -11.48 -7.15
C GLY A 91 -11.49 -11.62 -5.89
N PHE A 92 -10.90 -10.56 -5.38
CA PHE A 92 -9.98 -10.62 -4.24
C PHE A 92 -10.68 -10.98 -2.94
N ASP A 93 -11.90 -10.49 -2.69
CA ASP A 93 -12.66 -10.84 -1.48
C ASP A 93 -13.06 -12.32 -1.44
N ASN A 94 -13.35 -12.92 -2.59
CA ASN A 94 -13.59 -14.35 -2.69
C ASN A 94 -12.29 -15.15 -2.42
N PHE A 95 -11.18 -14.68 -2.95
CA PHE A 95 -9.86 -15.25 -2.67
C PHE A 95 -9.55 -15.14 -1.16
N TYR A 96 -9.74 -13.99 -0.54
CA TYR A 96 -9.54 -13.80 0.91
C TYR A 96 -10.32 -14.83 1.74
N LYS A 97 -11.61 -15.06 1.41
CA LYS A 97 -12.46 -16.01 2.14
C LYS A 97 -12.05 -17.48 1.96
N SER A 98 -11.41 -17.80 0.86
CA SER A 98 -10.99 -19.18 0.51
C SER A 98 -9.49 -19.43 0.66
N ARG A 99 -8.73 -18.44 1.15
CA ARG A 99 -7.28 -18.55 1.31
C ARG A 99 -6.88 -19.59 2.35
N GLU A 100 -5.68 -20.08 2.24
CA GLU A 100 -5.06 -20.94 3.24
C GLU A 100 -4.72 -20.13 4.52
N LYS A 101 -4.57 -20.81 5.64
CA LYS A 101 -4.25 -20.18 6.93
C LYS A 101 -2.88 -19.51 6.94
N GLU A 102 -1.97 -20.03 6.14
CA GLU A 102 -0.60 -19.57 5.95
C GLU A 102 -0.50 -18.39 4.97
N GLU A 103 -1.62 -17.90 4.46
CA GLU A 103 -1.69 -16.77 3.55
C GLU A 103 -2.18 -15.51 4.26
N ILE A 104 -1.30 -14.52 4.38
CA ILE A 104 -1.57 -13.22 5.02
C ILE A 104 -1.71 -12.15 3.93
N ILE A 105 -2.66 -11.25 4.10
CA ILE A 105 -2.91 -10.18 3.13
C ILE A 105 -2.57 -8.82 3.73
N VAL A 106 -1.58 -8.15 3.13
CA VAL A 106 -1.13 -6.79 3.46
C VAL A 106 -1.41 -5.87 2.28
N VAL A 107 -2.38 -4.99 2.37
CA VAL A 107 -2.77 -4.11 1.25
C VAL A 107 -2.00 -2.81 1.27
N ASP A 108 -1.35 -2.47 0.17
CA ASP A 108 -0.84 -1.12 -0.09
C ASP A 108 -1.98 -0.22 -0.61
N SER A 109 -2.54 0.59 0.27
CA SER A 109 -3.59 1.56 -0.04
C SER A 109 -3.05 2.99 -0.14
N ALA A 110 -1.78 3.16 -0.52
CA ALA A 110 -1.17 4.49 -0.65
C ALA A 110 -1.85 5.38 -1.71
N HIS A 111 -2.68 4.82 -2.59
CA HIS A 111 -3.43 5.54 -3.63
C HIS A 111 -4.93 5.63 -3.35
N CYS A 112 -5.47 4.84 -2.43
CA CYS A 112 -6.89 4.79 -2.11
C CYS A 112 -7.17 5.15 -0.66
N VAL A 113 -8.12 6.07 -0.42
CA VAL A 113 -8.51 6.53 0.92
C VAL A 113 -9.61 5.66 1.52
N THR A 114 -10.52 5.16 0.68
CA THR A 114 -11.70 4.39 1.08
C THR A 114 -11.72 2.99 0.47
N PRO A 115 -10.71 2.13 0.78
CA PRO A 115 -10.66 0.78 0.25
C PRO A 115 -11.81 -0.07 0.78
N THR A 116 -12.31 -0.98 -0.06
CA THR A 116 -13.37 -1.94 0.28
C THR A 116 -12.87 -3.39 0.23
N ILE A 117 -11.57 -3.59 0.02
CA ILE A 117 -10.91 -4.89 -0.07
C ILE A 117 -10.74 -5.55 1.30
N MET A 118 -10.99 -6.84 1.40
CA MET A 118 -10.74 -7.64 2.61
C MET A 118 -9.25 -7.92 2.79
N CYS A 119 -8.70 -7.70 4.00
CA CYS A 119 -7.28 -7.90 4.31
C CYS A 119 -7.05 -8.10 5.81
N ASP A 120 -5.84 -8.55 6.16
CA ASP A 120 -5.37 -8.67 7.54
C ASP A 120 -4.73 -7.36 8.01
N PHE A 121 -3.95 -6.73 7.12
CA PHE A 121 -3.32 -5.43 7.32
C PHE A 121 -3.52 -4.55 6.09
N ILE A 122 -3.66 -3.26 6.33
CA ILE A 122 -3.69 -2.26 5.27
C ILE A 122 -2.95 -1.02 5.71
N PHE A 123 -2.18 -0.41 4.83
CA PHE A 123 -1.49 0.83 5.12
C PHE A 123 -1.79 1.92 4.09
N PHE A 124 -1.71 3.17 4.55
CA PHE A 124 -2.08 4.37 3.81
C PHE A 124 -0.91 5.36 3.77
N SER A 125 -0.90 6.19 2.72
CA SER A 125 0.03 7.30 2.58
C SER A 125 -0.70 8.64 2.59
N PHE A 126 -0.16 9.58 3.37
CA PHE A 126 -0.59 10.98 3.40
C PHE A 126 0.51 11.94 2.91
N HIS A 127 1.37 11.44 2.01
CA HIS A 127 2.39 12.23 1.32
C HIS A 127 1.73 13.38 0.52
N PRO A 128 2.43 14.51 0.25
CA PRO A 128 1.87 15.69 -0.43
C PRO A 128 1.07 15.44 -1.71
N TYR A 129 1.42 14.43 -2.49
CA TYR A 129 0.73 14.10 -3.73
C TYR A 129 -0.48 13.16 -3.56
N LYS A 130 -0.76 12.67 -2.35
CA LYS A 130 -1.84 11.71 -2.11
C LYS A 130 -3.22 12.38 -2.00
N PRO A 131 -4.31 11.60 -2.16
CA PRO A 131 -5.68 12.13 -2.11
C PRO A 131 -6.00 12.89 -0.82
N ILE A 132 -5.47 12.43 0.32
CA ILE A 132 -5.38 13.18 1.57
C ILE A 132 -3.89 13.44 1.81
N CYS A 133 -3.55 14.69 2.14
CA CYS A 133 -2.19 15.14 2.36
C CYS A 133 -2.04 15.70 3.77
N THR A 134 -1.03 15.22 4.51
CA THR A 134 -0.65 15.76 5.83
C THR A 134 0.75 16.39 5.83
N SER A 135 1.23 16.85 4.68
CA SER A 135 2.63 17.16 4.39
C SER A 135 3.49 15.91 4.40
N ASP A 136 3.44 15.11 5.44
CA ASP A 136 3.97 13.74 5.50
C ASP A 136 3.17 12.92 6.51
N GLY A 137 2.96 11.64 6.23
CA GLY A 137 2.18 10.78 7.11
C GLY A 137 1.78 9.46 6.49
N GLY A 138 1.31 8.59 7.36
CA GLY A 138 0.76 7.29 7.02
C GLY A 138 -0.18 6.76 8.09
N MET A 139 -0.75 5.61 7.85
CA MET A 139 -1.59 4.91 8.81
C MET A 139 -1.54 3.41 8.54
N ILE A 140 -1.66 2.61 9.59
CA ILE A 140 -1.94 1.17 9.51
C ILE A 140 -3.35 0.93 10.05
N SER A 141 -4.09 0.01 9.42
CA SER A 141 -5.33 -0.52 9.95
C SER A 141 -5.25 -2.05 10.00
N THR A 142 -5.68 -2.63 11.11
CA THR A 142 -5.82 -4.07 11.33
C THR A 142 -6.91 -4.33 12.35
N ASN A 143 -7.54 -5.51 12.29
CA ASN A 143 -8.48 -6.01 13.29
C ASN A 143 -7.79 -6.91 14.34
N ASP A 144 -6.51 -7.24 14.15
CA ASP A 144 -5.72 -7.99 15.11
C ASP A 144 -5.31 -7.07 16.28
N SER A 145 -5.80 -7.38 17.50
CA SER A 145 -5.53 -6.58 18.70
C SER A 145 -4.08 -6.68 19.16
N LEU A 146 -3.45 -7.84 19.04
CA LEU A 146 -2.05 -8.05 19.42
C LEU A 146 -1.11 -7.30 18.47
N ALA A 147 -1.37 -7.40 17.16
CA ALA A 147 -0.66 -6.63 16.16
C ALA A 147 -0.83 -5.11 16.39
N ASN A 148 -2.05 -4.67 16.71
CA ASN A 148 -2.33 -3.25 16.98
C ASN A 148 -1.51 -2.73 18.18
N GLU A 149 -1.44 -3.49 19.26
CA GLU A 149 -0.64 -3.14 20.44
C GLU A 149 0.86 -3.10 20.11
N TYR A 150 1.38 -4.15 19.46
CA TYR A 150 2.77 -4.22 19.04
C TYR A 150 3.15 -3.00 18.19
N MET A 151 2.36 -2.68 17.17
CA MET A 151 2.65 -1.60 16.23
C MET A 151 2.56 -0.21 16.88
N ARG A 152 1.66 -0.02 17.86
CA ARG A 152 1.57 1.22 18.64
C ARG A 152 2.81 1.44 19.49
N ASN A 153 3.31 0.42 20.13
CA ASN A 153 4.53 0.47 20.94
C ASN A 153 5.73 0.70 20.02
N TYR A 154 5.83 -0.05 18.93
CA TYR A 154 6.92 0.04 17.97
C TYR A 154 7.12 1.47 17.42
N ARG A 155 6.03 2.11 16.95
CA ARG A 155 6.11 3.49 16.40
C ARG A 155 6.54 4.53 17.42
N ASN A 156 6.54 4.20 18.72
CA ASN A 156 6.90 5.08 19.82
C ASN A 156 8.06 4.51 20.64
N PHE A 157 9.14 4.11 20.00
CA PHE A 157 10.37 3.60 20.63
C PHE A 157 10.21 2.29 21.42
N GLY A 158 9.17 1.50 21.19
CA GLY A 158 8.87 0.29 21.95
C GLY A 158 8.35 0.54 23.37
N ARG A 159 7.81 1.75 23.62
CA ARG A 159 7.38 2.18 24.96
C ARG A 159 5.97 1.73 25.31
N VAL A 160 5.82 1.31 26.55
CA VAL A 160 4.52 1.13 27.21
C VAL A 160 4.43 2.11 28.38
N SER A 161 3.29 2.80 28.53
CA SER A 161 3.05 3.73 29.64
C SER A 161 2.80 2.98 30.94
N LEU A 162 3.45 3.41 32.02
CA LEU A 162 3.28 2.92 33.38
C LEU A 162 2.81 4.06 34.31
N GLY A 163 1.86 4.87 33.86
CA GLY A 163 1.37 6.04 34.60
C GLY A 163 2.27 7.26 34.39
N ASP A 164 3.03 7.63 35.39
CA ASP A 164 3.97 8.77 35.40
C ASP A 164 5.33 8.44 34.76
N THR A 165 5.57 7.19 34.42
CA THR A 165 6.79 6.70 33.75
C THR A 165 6.45 5.79 32.57
N TYR A 166 7.46 5.16 31.98
CA TYR A 166 7.31 4.19 30.90
C TYR A 166 8.34 3.08 31.02
N ASP A 167 8.05 1.94 30.39
CA ASP A 167 9.00 0.86 30.16
C ASP A 167 9.23 0.67 28.66
N ILE A 168 10.36 0.07 28.27
CA ILE A 168 10.71 -0.31 26.91
C ILE A 168 10.59 -1.84 26.82
N VAL A 169 9.53 -2.30 26.17
CA VAL A 169 9.18 -3.73 26.12
C VAL A 169 9.58 -4.41 24.82
N GLN A 170 9.95 -3.63 23.80
CA GLN A 170 10.37 -4.12 22.49
C GLN A 170 11.24 -3.07 21.78
N ARG A 171 11.88 -3.45 20.67
CA ARG A 171 12.49 -2.45 19.78
C ARG A 171 11.44 -1.55 19.17
N GLY A 172 11.83 -0.34 18.79
CA GLY A 172 10.93 0.60 18.14
C GLY A 172 11.65 1.88 17.73
N PHE A 173 10.96 2.68 16.95
CA PHE A 173 11.51 3.93 16.39
C PHE A 173 10.54 5.09 16.56
N LYS A 174 11.00 6.32 16.24
CA LYS A 174 10.15 7.49 16.16
C LYS A 174 9.38 7.50 14.84
N PHE A 175 8.34 6.65 14.74
CA PHE A 175 7.52 6.52 13.54
C PHE A 175 6.09 7.06 13.72
N TYR A 176 5.74 7.64 14.86
CA TYR A 176 4.44 8.26 15.07
C TYR A 176 4.27 9.57 14.28
N MET A 177 3.05 9.83 13.83
CA MET A 177 2.67 11.11 13.24
C MET A 177 2.72 12.21 14.30
N ASN A 178 3.28 13.38 13.98
CA ASN A 178 3.27 14.53 14.88
C ASN A 178 1.92 15.27 14.82
N ASN A 179 1.65 16.09 15.83
CA ASN A 179 0.37 16.78 15.97
C ASN A 179 0.10 17.81 14.86
N LEU A 180 1.13 18.43 14.28
CA LEU A 180 0.96 19.38 13.17
C LEU A 180 0.42 18.66 11.94
N ASN A 181 1.04 17.55 11.56
CA ASN A 181 0.59 16.74 10.43
C ASN A 181 -0.81 16.16 10.68
N ALA A 182 -1.09 15.72 11.91
CA ALA A 182 -2.43 15.23 12.27
C ALA A 182 -3.51 16.33 12.14
N THR A 183 -3.21 17.56 12.56
CA THR A 183 -4.13 18.69 12.42
C THR A 183 -4.41 19.02 10.96
N ILE A 184 -3.38 19.04 10.11
CA ILE A 184 -3.56 19.19 8.65
C ILE A 184 -4.45 18.06 8.10
N GLY A 185 -4.25 16.82 8.56
CA GLY A 185 -5.04 15.67 8.13
C GLY A 185 -6.53 15.83 8.45
N LEU A 186 -6.87 16.31 9.63
CA LEU A 186 -8.28 16.54 10.03
C LEU A 186 -8.96 17.53 9.07
N THR A 187 -8.32 18.65 8.75
CA THR A 187 -8.89 19.64 7.79
C THR A 187 -8.98 19.09 6.37
N GLN A 188 -8.12 18.14 5.97
CA GLN A 188 -8.19 17.48 4.67
C GLN A 188 -9.38 16.50 4.59
N LEU A 189 -9.74 15.85 5.69
CA LEU A 189 -10.90 14.95 5.75
C LEU A 189 -12.20 15.71 5.49
N ASP A 190 -12.37 16.89 6.07
CA ASP A 190 -13.57 17.73 5.90
C ASP A 190 -13.81 18.08 4.42
N SER A 191 -12.75 18.34 3.67
CA SER A 191 -12.82 18.73 2.25
C SER A 191 -12.63 17.55 1.27
N TYR A 192 -12.45 16.34 1.76
CA TYR A 192 -12.09 15.19 0.90
C TYR A 192 -13.17 14.89 -0.14
N ARG A 193 -14.45 14.91 0.24
CA ARG A 193 -15.56 14.59 -0.67
C ARG A 193 -15.63 15.56 -1.83
N GLU A 194 -15.54 16.85 -1.58
CA GLU A 194 -15.52 17.89 -2.61
C GLU A 194 -14.35 17.70 -3.58
N LYS A 195 -13.16 17.44 -3.04
CA LYS A 195 -11.96 17.17 -3.87
C LYS A 195 -12.12 15.90 -4.71
N LEU A 196 -12.76 14.87 -4.18
CA LEU A 196 -13.03 13.63 -4.91
C LEU A 196 -14.00 13.89 -6.07
N ASP A 197 -15.06 14.66 -5.87
CA ASP A 197 -16.02 15.00 -6.92
C ASP A 197 -15.34 15.78 -8.06
N ILE A 198 -14.41 16.69 -7.75
CA ILE A 198 -13.58 17.38 -8.75
C ILE A 198 -12.70 16.40 -9.53
N ARG A 199 -12.08 15.42 -8.86
CA ARG A 199 -11.28 14.38 -9.53
C ARG A 199 -12.10 13.53 -10.46
N ILE A 200 -13.27 13.07 -10.02
CA ILE A 200 -14.22 12.30 -10.84
C ILE A 200 -14.61 13.10 -12.10
N LYS A 201 -14.98 14.37 -11.93
CA LYS A 201 -15.31 15.25 -13.06
C LYS A 201 -14.16 15.38 -14.05
N ASN A 202 -12.95 15.58 -13.56
CA ASN A 202 -11.76 15.69 -14.42
C ASN A 202 -11.44 14.36 -15.11
N TYR A 203 -11.54 13.23 -14.38
CA TYR A 203 -11.36 11.89 -14.93
C TYR A 203 -12.33 11.61 -16.08
N ASN A 204 -13.61 11.90 -15.91
CA ASN A 204 -14.62 11.72 -16.95
C ASN A 204 -14.33 12.56 -18.21
N LYS A 205 -13.92 13.84 -18.04
CA LYS A 205 -13.49 14.68 -19.17
C LYS A 205 -12.29 14.12 -19.93
N LEU A 206 -11.36 13.47 -19.25
CA LEU A 206 -10.23 12.79 -19.88
C LEU A 206 -10.69 11.52 -20.58
N GLY A 207 -11.65 10.79 -20.02
CA GLY A 207 -12.25 9.59 -20.58
C GLY A 207 -12.95 9.83 -21.92
N ASP A 208 -13.46 11.05 -22.17
CA ASP A 208 -14.00 11.43 -23.47
C ASP A 208 -12.95 11.43 -24.61
N LYS A 209 -11.66 11.50 -24.26
CA LYS A 209 -10.55 11.60 -25.22
C LYS A 209 -9.62 10.39 -25.21
N TYR A 210 -9.53 9.68 -24.09
CA TYR A 210 -8.59 8.61 -23.86
C TYR A 210 -9.29 7.38 -23.30
N ASN A 211 -8.85 6.19 -23.69
CA ASN A 211 -9.33 4.95 -23.09
C ASN A 211 -8.65 4.76 -21.72
N LEU A 212 -9.29 5.25 -20.67
CA LEU A 212 -8.78 5.19 -19.30
C LEU A 212 -9.14 3.87 -18.62
N LEU A 213 -8.28 3.42 -17.71
CA LEU A 213 -8.57 2.28 -16.82
C LEU A 213 -9.75 2.64 -15.91
N LYS A 214 -10.64 1.68 -15.69
CA LYS A 214 -11.88 1.91 -14.94
C LYS A 214 -11.62 2.08 -13.44
N HIS A 215 -12.39 2.95 -12.82
CA HIS A 215 -12.50 3.10 -11.39
C HIS A 215 -13.91 2.68 -10.90
N ASP A 216 -14.00 2.15 -9.70
CA ASP A 216 -15.27 1.88 -9.02
C ASP A 216 -15.76 3.10 -8.22
N ILE A 217 -16.99 3.03 -7.69
CA ILE A 217 -17.64 4.14 -6.99
C ILE A 217 -16.90 4.59 -5.72
N ASN A 218 -16.11 3.72 -5.09
CA ASN A 218 -15.35 4.01 -3.87
C ASN A 218 -13.89 4.37 -4.15
N SER A 219 -13.49 4.36 -5.41
CA SER A 219 -12.13 4.70 -5.84
C SER A 219 -11.77 6.15 -5.51
N SER A 220 -10.49 6.39 -5.25
CA SER A 220 -9.96 7.74 -4.99
C SER A 220 -9.57 8.51 -6.26
N TYR A 221 -9.68 7.89 -7.43
CA TYR A 221 -9.35 8.49 -8.73
C TYR A 221 -7.98 9.20 -8.70
N TYR A 222 -6.97 8.49 -8.20
CA TYR A 222 -5.65 9.07 -7.98
C TYR A 222 -4.89 9.25 -9.30
N PHE A 223 -4.96 8.27 -10.20
CA PHE A 223 -4.38 8.36 -11.54
C PHE A 223 -5.47 8.24 -12.62
N ALA A 224 -5.36 9.04 -13.66
CA ALA A 224 -6.01 8.82 -14.95
C ALA A 224 -5.04 8.07 -15.85
N THR A 225 -5.11 6.74 -15.84
CA THR A 225 -4.15 5.86 -16.52
C THR A 225 -4.72 5.36 -17.84
N THR A 226 -3.91 5.41 -18.91
CA THR A 226 -4.19 4.76 -20.20
C THR A 226 -3.04 3.83 -20.57
N LEU A 227 -3.35 2.73 -21.26
CA LEU A 227 -2.37 1.82 -21.80
C LEU A 227 -2.09 2.17 -23.27
N THR A 228 -0.83 2.14 -23.66
CA THR A 228 -0.41 2.45 -25.04
C THR A 228 0.87 1.69 -25.39
N SER A 229 1.00 1.27 -26.64
CA SER A 229 2.23 0.70 -27.19
C SER A 229 3.30 1.76 -27.48
N ASP A 230 2.92 3.05 -27.60
CA ASP A 230 3.81 4.17 -27.95
C ASP A 230 3.93 5.21 -26.82
N ALA A 231 4.18 4.75 -25.60
CA ALA A 231 4.30 5.61 -24.42
C ALA A 231 5.41 6.67 -24.58
N ASN A 232 6.55 6.34 -25.19
CA ASN A 232 7.66 7.28 -25.36
C ASN A 232 7.31 8.50 -26.21
N SER A 233 6.61 8.29 -27.33
CA SER A 233 6.16 9.39 -28.20
C SER A 233 5.12 10.27 -27.50
N ILE A 234 4.18 9.64 -26.79
CA ILE A 234 3.14 10.37 -26.05
C ILE A 234 3.76 11.21 -24.93
N ILE A 235 4.65 10.65 -24.12
CA ILE A 235 5.35 11.37 -23.05
C ILE A 235 6.10 12.57 -23.60
N LYS A 236 6.86 12.38 -24.70
CA LYS A 236 7.62 13.47 -25.34
C LYS A 236 6.72 14.60 -25.85
N LYS A 237 5.53 14.28 -26.36
CA LYS A 237 4.59 15.27 -26.92
C LYS A 237 3.75 15.97 -25.86
N THR A 238 3.44 15.32 -24.77
CA THR A 238 2.39 15.77 -23.83
C THR A 238 2.94 16.16 -22.45
N GLY A 239 4.18 15.78 -22.12
CA GLY A 239 4.74 15.94 -20.77
C GLY A 239 4.15 15.01 -19.72
N LEU A 240 3.33 14.02 -20.12
CA LEU A 240 2.86 12.97 -19.22
C LEU A 240 4.02 12.11 -18.73
N SER A 241 3.83 11.33 -17.68
CA SER A 241 4.88 10.49 -17.10
C SER A 241 4.44 9.02 -17.02
N ARG A 242 5.42 8.13 -16.97
CA ARG A 242 5.19 6.76 -16.49
C ARG A 242 5.17 6.74 -14.98
N HIS A 243 4.17 6.08 -14.40
CA HIS A 243 4.07 5.89 -12.97
C HIS A 243 3.78 4.40 -12.68
N TYR A 244 4.73 3.60 -12.23
CA TYR A 244 6.13 3.88 -11.87
C TYR A 244 7.09 3.15 -12.84
N PRO A 245 8.44 3.24 -12.68
CA PRO A 245 9.31 2.26 -13.29
C PRO A 245 8.99 0.88 -12.70
N MET A 246 9.02 -0.16 -13.54
CA MET A 246 8.82 -1.53 -13.05
C MET A 246 9.99 -1.91 -12.15
N LEU A 247 9.73 -2.30 -10.90
CA LEU A 247 10.76 -2.54 -9.89
C LEU A 247 11.80 -3.56 -10.36
N HIS A 248 11.38 -4.69 -10.94
CA HIS A 248 12.27 -5.75 -11.43
C HIS A 248 13.18 -5.30 -12.59
N LYS A 249 12.93 -4.14 -13.20
CA LYS A 249 13.77 -3.54 -14.26
C LYS A 249 14.62 -2.37 -13.77
N THR A 250 14.68 -2.17 -12.48
CA THR A 250 15.55 -1.15 -11.89
C THR A 250 16.90 -1.75 -11.53
N GLN A 251 17.95 -0.97 -11.60
CA GLN A 251 19.32 -1.41 -11.35
C GLN A 251 19.51 -2.16 -10.01
N PHE A 252 18.69 -1.83 -9.00
CA PHE A 252 18.76 -2.49 -7.70
C PHE A 252 18.33 -3.96 -7.75
N TYR A 253 17.38 -4.33 -8.61
CA TYR A 253 16.84 -5.70 -8.71
C TYR A 253 17.45 -6.49 -9.87
N GLU A 254 18.22 -5.85 -10.77
CA GLU A 254 18.95 -6.51 -11.85
C GLU A 254 20.27 -7.14 -11.38
N ASN A 255 20.77 -6.79 -10.18
CA ASN A 255 21.95 -7.32 -9.52
C ASN A 255 21.58 -8.30 -8.42
#